data_b42932499a05d7faf39cc2d192b75b8f
#
_entry.id   b42932499a05d7faf39cc2d192b75b8f
#
_cell.length_a   1.000
_cell.length_b   1.000
_cell.length_c   1.000
_cell.angle_alpha   90.00
_cell.angle_beta   90.00
_cell.angle_gamma   90.00
#
_symmetry.space_group_name_H-M   'P 1'
#
loop_
_entity.id
_entity.type
_entity.pdbx_description
1 polymer ?
#
loop_
_entity_poly.entity_id
_entity_poly.type
_entity_poly.pdbx_seq_one_letter_code
_entity_poly.pdbx_strand_id
1 'polypeptide(L)'
;MSPFDAALPSTEDLFSVIEAIHDNVAIVDHNGVMRWVSSCFERNYGISRDRVIGRTTYELEAEKVFSPSVAALVLKTRRVVTLTEATRSGQYNIVTGVPIYDDDGDVSFVVSYSVDMRYSRRLHEEYQKISALVSPNAPQTSGGLPFSGTMRAIAATIEKLAKVNTTVLITGESGVGKNVVARL
;
A
#
# COMPACT_ATOMS: atom_id res chain seq x y z
N MET A 1 20.42 -23.28 22.87
CA MET A 1 19.19 -23.51 22.10
C MET A 1 18.82 -22.18 21.46
N SER A 2 18.84 -22.12 20.14
CA SER A 2 18.41 -20.93 19.41
C SER A 2 16.90 -20.76 19.60
N PRO A 3 16.37 -19.51 19.77
CA PRO A 3 14.92 -19.29 19.83
C PRO A 3 14.19 -19.67 18.52
N PHE A 4 14.92 -20.11 17.50
CA PHE A 4 14.41 -20.60 16.22
C PHE A 4 14.31 -22.13 16.11
N ASP A 5 14.55 -22.89 17.19
CA ASP A 5 14.34 -24.36 17.23
C ASP A 5 12.86 -24.78 17.37
N ALA A 6 11.96 -23.83 17.38
CA ALA A 6 10.53 -24.12 17.21
C ALA A 6 10.32 -24.60 15.76
N ALA A 7 9.63 -25.73 15.58
CA ALA A 7 9.34 -26.27 14.26
C ALA A 7 8.75 -25.18 13.34
N LEU A 8 9.40 -24.94 12.22
CA LEU A 8 8.87 -24.01 11.22
C LEU A 8 7.48 -24.48 10.78
N PRO A 9 6.54 -23.55 10.56
CA PRO A 9 5.22 -23.90 10.05
C PRO A 9 5.31 -24.72 8.76
N SER A 10 4.39 -25.65 8.56
CA SER A 10 4.29 -26.36 7.29
C SER A 10 3.98 -25.39 6.14
N THR A 11 4.17 -25.85 4.90
CA THR A 11 3.81 -25.02 3.72
C THR A 11 2.32 -24.63 3.75
N GLU A 12 1.44 -25.52 4.19
CA GLU A 12 0.01 -25.26 4.33
C GLU A 12 -0.28 -24.21 5.41
N ASP A 13 0.43 -24.29 6.54
CA ASP A 13 0.34 -23.29 7.60
C ASP A 13 0.78 -21.91 7.11
N LEU A 14 1.86 -21.83 6.31
CA LEU A 14 2.34 -20.57 5.75
C LEU A 14 1.31 -19.92 4.82
N PHE A 15 0.66 -20.68 3.95
CA PHE A 15 -0.43 -20.15 3.13
C PHE A 15 -1.62 -19.69 3.98
N SER A 16 -1.96 -20.42 5.03
CA SER A 16 -3.00 -20.04 5.98
C SER A 16 -2.68 -18.74 6.70
N VAL A 17 -1.41 -18.53 7.08
CA VAL A 17 -0.94 -17.28 7.67
C VAL A 17 -1.07 -16.12 6.69
N ILE A 18 -0.65 -16.31 5.42
CA ILE A 18 -0.78 -15.28 4.38
C ILE A 18 -2.26 -14.91 4.14
N GLU A 19 -3.15 -15.91 4.10
CA GLU A 19 -4.60 -15.68 3.98
C GLU A 19 -5.17 -14.91 5.18
N ALA A 20 -4.65 -15.13 6.40
CA ALA A 20 -5.11 -14.46 7.61
C ALA A 20 -4.70 -12.98 7.68
N ILE A 21 -3.66 -12.55 6.96
CA ILE A 21 -3.20 -11.14 6.93
C ILE A 21 -4.24 -10.23 6.24
N HIS A 22 -5.20 -10.79 5.50
CA HIS A 22 -6.25 -10.05 4.77
C HIS A 22 -5.72 -9.07 3.72
N ASP A 23 -4.45 -9.16 3.39
CA ASP A 23 -3.86 -8.36 2.32
C ASP A 23 -4.01 -9.08 0.98
N ASN A 24 -4.00 -8.29 -0.08
CA ASN A 24 -3.96 -8.83 -1.43
C ASN A 24 -2.52 -9.26 -1.73
N VAL A 25 -2.31 -10.57 -1.85
CA VAL A 25 -1.01 -11.15 -2.18
C VAL A 25 -1.15 -12.01 -3.43
N ALA A 26 -0.19 -11.89 -4.35
CA ALA A 26 -0.07 -12.77 -5.52
C ALA A 26 1.36 -13.24 -5.69
N ILE A 27 1.53 -14.48 -6.14
CA ILE A 27 2.81 -15.11 -6.46
C ILE A 27 2.82 -15.42 -7.96
N VAL A 28 3.85 -14.88 -8.62
CA VAL A 28 4.08 -15.03 -10.07
C VAL A 28 5.43 -15.69 -10.29
N ASP A 29 5.53 -16.65 -11.20
CA ASP A 29 6.81 -17.27 -11.51
C ASP A 29 7.67 -16.43 -12.47
N HIS A 30 8.87 -16.91 -12.75
CA HIS A 30 9.84 -16.26 -13.65
C HIS A 30 9.34 -16.08 -15.10
N ASN A 31 8.34 -16.86 -15.54
CA ASN A 31 7.70 -16.71 -16.85
C ASN A 31 6.51 -15.72 -16.83
N GLY A 32 6.23 -15.14 -15.67
CA GLY A 32 5.09 -14.25 -15.49
C GLY A 32 3.76 -14.96 -15.28
N VAL A 33 3.76 -16.28 -15.00
CA VAL A 33 2.54 -17.06 -14.77
C VAL A 33 2.10 -16.93 -13.32
N MET A 34 0.83 -16.58 -13.11
CA MET A 34 0.20 -16.50 -11.79
C MET A 34 0.11 -17.89 -11.17
N ARG A 35 0.83 -18.13 -10.08
CA ARG A 35 0.89 -19.42 -9.38
C ARG A 35 -0.04 -19.49 -8.20
N TRP A 36 -0.23 -18.37 -7.53
CA TRP A 36 -1.10 -18.30 -6.37
C TRP A 36 -1.59 -16.86 -6.15
N VAL A 37 -2.80 -16.71 -5.63
CA VAL A 37 -3.37 -15.45 -5.17
C VAL A 37 -4.13 -15.67 -3.87
N SER A 38 -4.13 -14.67 -2.98
CA SER A 38 -4.92 -14.69 -1.75
C SER A 38 -6.42 -14.54 -2.06
N SER A 39 -7.28 -14.91 -1.13
CA SER A 39 -8.73 -14.71 -1.23
C SER A 39 -9.12 -13.23 -1.35
N CYS A 40 -8.29 -12.34 -0.82
CA CYS A 40 -8.44 -10.89 -0.99
C CYS A 40 -8.32 -10.44 -2.44
N PHE A 41 -7.54 -11.14 -3.27
CA PHE A 41 -7.38 -10.83 -4.68
C PHE A 41 -8.73 -10.85 -5.42
N GLU A 42 -9.53 -11.88 -5.23
CA GLU A 42 -10.84 -11.98 -5.88
C GLU A 42 -11.74 -10.79 -5.57
N ARG A 43 -11.76 -10.38 -4.31
CA ARG A 43 -12.57 -9.22 -3.88
C ARG A 43 -12.07 -7.89 -4.44
N ASN A 44 -10.77 -7.73 -4.55
CA ASN A 44 -10.15 -6.47 -4.98
C ASN A 44 -10.18 -6.30 -6.49
N TYR A 45 -9.96 -7.37 -7.25
CA TYR A 45 -9.88 -7.33 -8.70
C TYR A 45 -11.18 -7.76 -9.40
N GLY A 46 -12.15 -8.31 -8.67
CA GLY A 46 -13.45 -8.74 -9.23
C GLY A 46 -13.33 -9.90 -10.22
N ILE A 47 -12.34 -10.76 -10.01
CA ILE A 47 -12.08 -11.95 -10.84
C ILE A 47 -11.76 -13.15 -9.95
N SER A 48 -12.35 -14.33 -10.26
CA SER A 48 -12.12 -15.52 -9.46
C SER A 48 -10.70 -16.07 -9.64
N ARG A 49 -10.18 -16.68 -8.59
CA ARG A 49 -8.87 -17.34 -8.56
C ARG A 49 -8.66 -18.31 -9.73
N ASP A 50 -9.65 -19.12 -10.05
CA ASP A 50 -9.59 -20.11 -11.14
C ASP A 50 -9.40 -19.49 -12.52
N ARG A 51 -9.79 -18.23 -12.70
CA ARG A 51 -9.62 -17.48 -13.94
C ARG A 51 -8.30 -16.75 -14.03
N VAL A 52 -7.51 -16.75 -12.98
CA VAL A 52 -6.23 -16.04 -12.85
C VAL A 52 -5.06 -17.00 -12.80
N ILE A 53 -5.18 -18.06 -12.00
CA ILE A 53 -4.12 -19.07 -11.85
C ILE A 53 -3.82 -19.75 -13.19
N GLY A 54 -2.51 -19.89 -13.50
CA GLY A 54 -2.03 -20.48 -14.76
C GLY A 54 -1.97 -19.50 -15.93
N ARG A 55 -2.50 -18.29 -15.79
CA ARG A 55 -2.41 -17.24 -16.81
C ARG A 55 -1.22 -16.33 -16.55
N THR A 56 -0.75 -15.70 -17.60
CA THR A 56 0.35 -14.75 -17.48
C THR A 56 -0.13 -13.38 -16.99
N THR A 57 0.72 -12.71 -16.24
CA THR A 57 0.48 -11.33 -15.81
C THR A 57 0.32 -10.36 -17.01
N TYR A 58 0.93 -10.68 -18.16
CA TYR A 58 0.81 -9.91 -19.39
C TYR A 58 -0.58 -10.04 -20.03
N GLU A 59 -1.15 -11.24 -20.05
CA GLU A 59 -2.53 -11.46 -20.54
C GLU A 59 -3.55 -10.75 -19.68
N LEU A 60 -3.39 -10.84 -18.35
CA LEU A 60 -4.28 -10.19 -17.39
C LEU A 60 -4.20 -8.66 -17.48
N GLU A 61 -3.02 -8.11 -17.72
CA GLU A 61 -2.83 -6.68 -17.98
C GLU A 61 -3.49 -6.24 -19.30
N ALA A 62 -3.32 -7.01 -20.38
CA ALA A 62 -3.96 -6.75 -21.68
C ALA A 62 -5.50 -6.75 -21.57
N GLU A 63 -6.07 -7.63 -20.74
CA GLU A 63 -7.50 -7.67 -20.44
C GLU A 63 -7.94 -6.61 -19.41
N LYS A 64 -7.02 -5.77 -18.94
CA LYS A 64 -7.28 -4.73 -17.95
C LYS A 64 -7.86 -5.28 -16.63
N VAL A 65 -7.49 -6.48 -16.24
CA VAL A 65 -7.77 -6.98 -14.90
C VAL A 65 -7.09 -6.08 -13.88
N PHE A 66 -5.85 -5.70 -14.21
CA PHE A 66 -5.05 -4.66 -13.56
C PHE A 66 -4.13 -3.97 -14.58
N SER A 67 -3.72 -2.74 -14.32
CA SER A 67 -2.76 -2.01 -15.18
C SER A 67 -2.16 -0.80 -14.45
N PRO A 68 -0.83 -0.57 -14.54
CA PRO A 68 0.19 -1.48 -15.11
C PRO A 68 0.46 -2.67 -14.18
N SER A 69 0.96 -3.79 -14.72
CA SER A 69 1.34 -4.96 -13.94
C SER A 69 2.65 -4.73 -13.17
N VAL A 70 2.58 -4.75 -11.84
CA VAL A 70 3.78 -4.65 -10.99
C VAL A 70 4.70 -5.85 -11.21
N ALA A 71 4.16 -7.07 -11.35
CA ALA A 71 4.96 -8.28 -11.54
C ALA A 71 5.73 -8.25 -12.87
N ALA A 72 5.11 -7.79 -13.96
CA ALA A 72 5.77 -7.64 -15.25
C ALA A 72 6.95 -6.64 -15.16
N LEU A 73 6.78 -5.54 -14.43
CA LEU A 73 7.85 -4.57 -14.22
C LEU A 73 8.98 -5.12 -13.34
N VAL A 74 8.67 -5.90 -12.30
CA VAL A 74 9.69 -6.56 -11.47
C VAL A 74 10.49 -7.56 -12.29
N LEU A 75 9.84 -8.42 -13.08
CA LEU A 75 10.53 -9.37 -13.96
C LEU A 75 11.47 -8.67 -14.94
N LYS A 76 11.05 -7.52 -15.50
CA LYS A 76 11.85 -6.72 -16.42
C LYS A 76 13.02 -6.02 -15.75
N THR A 77 12.79 -5.44 -14.56
CA THR A 77 13.78 -4.58 -13.89
C THR A 77 14.65 -5.33 -12.90
N ARG A 78 14.22 -6.52 -12.47
CA ARG A 78 14.85 -7.35 -11.44
C ARG A 78 15.04 -6.60 -10.11
N ARG A 79 14.13 -5.69 -9.77
CA ARG A 79 14.17 -4.86 -8.56
C ARG A 79 12.79 -4.76 -7.94
N VAL A 80 12.75 -4.38 -6.67
CA VAL A 80 11.51 -4.03 -6.01
C VAL A 80 10.88 -2.84 -6.73
N VAL A 81 9.61 -2.96 -7.05
CA VAL A 81 8.81 -1.91 -7.70
C VAL A 81 7.57 -1.64 -6.86
N THR A 82 7.29 -0.38 -6.62
CA THR A 82 6.01 0.07 -6.03
C THR A 82 5.35 1.03 -7.01
N LEU A 83 4.09 0.79 -7.31
CA LEU A 83 3.32 1.62 -8.23
C LEU A 83 1.85 1.67 -7.84
N THR A 84 1.12 2.59 -8.47
CA THR A 84 -0.34 2.61 -8.42
C THR A 84 -0.88 1.81 -9.60
N GLU A 85 -1.68 0.79 -9.30
CA GLU A 85 -2.29 -0.11 -10.24
C GLU A 85 -3.80 0.15 -10.30
N ALA A 86 -4.34 0.33 -11.49
CA ALA A 86 -5.78 0.43 -11.71
C ALA A 86 -6.36 -0.98 -11.90
N THR A 87 -7.47 -1.26 -11.23
CA THR A 87 -8.22 -2.50 -11.41
C THR A 87 -9.33 -2.34 -12.44
N ARG A 88 -9.85 -3.45 -12.96
CA ARG A 88 -10.99 -3.48 -13.88
C ARG A 88 -12.24 -2.77 -13.32
N SER A 89 -12.41 -2.77 -12.00
CA SER A 89 -13.51 -2.07 -11.32
C SER A 89 -13.31 -0.54 -11.20
N GLY A 90 -12.19 -0.02 -11.72
CA GLY A 90 -11.83 1.41 -11.61
C GLY A 90 -11.25 1.80 -10.24
N GLN A 91 -10.90 0.84 -9.41
CA GLN A 91 -10.21 1.09 -8.15
C GLN A 91 -8.70 1.24 -8.40
N TYR A 92 -8.04 1.98 -7.52
CA TYR A 92 -6.59 2.15 -7.53
C TYR A 92 -6.00 1.54 -6.27
N ASN A 93 -5.01 0.67 -6.45
CA ASN A 93 -4.26 0.04 -5.37
C ASN A 93 -2.80 0.47 -5.44
N ILE A 94 -2.19 0.71 -4.29
CA ILE A 94 -0.73 0.83 -4.22
C ILE A 94 -0.20 -0.59 -4.05
N VAL A 95 0.51 -1.07 -5.06
CA VAL A 95 1.01 -2.44 -5.12
C VAL A 95 2.53 -2.41 -5.11
N THR A 96 3.13 -3.27 -4.29
CA THR A 96 4.57 -3.49 -4.25
C THR A 96 4.86 -4.91 -4.75
N GLY A 97 5.75 -5.03 -5.71
CA GLY A 97 6.30 -6.28 -6.20
C GLY A 97 7.74 -6.46 -5.74
N VAL A 98 8.05 -7.65 -5.22
CA VAL A 98 9.37 -8.03 -4.69
C VAL A 98 9.87 -9.25 -5.45
N PRO A 99 11.06 -9.20 -6.07
CA PRO A 99 11.67 -10.37 -6.69
C PRO A 99 12.22 -11.31 -5.62
N ILE A 100 12.00 -12.60 -5.79
CA ILE A 100 12.65 -13.69 -5.05
C ILE A 100 13.64 -14.33 -6.01
N TYR A 101 14.89 -14.37 -5.61
CA TYR A 101 15.98 -14.88 -6.42
C TYR A 101 16.28 -16.35 -6.07
N ASP A 102 16.73 -17.12 -7.06
CA ASP A 102 17.34 -18.43 -6.87
C ASP A 102 18.82 -18.31 -6.51
N ASP A 103 19.48 -19.47 -6.34
CA ASP A 103 20.90 -19.55 -5.98
C ASP A 103 21.82 -19.01 -7.07
N ASP A 104 21.36 -18.97 -8.34
CA ASP A 104 22.10 -18.43 -9.49
C ASP A 104 21.92 -16.91 -9.62
N GLY A 105 21.07 -16.31 -8.79
CA GLY A 105 20.76 -14.89 -8.78
C GLY A 105 19.74 -14.49 -9.83
N ASP A 106 19.01 -15.44 -10.43
CA ASP A 106 17.91 -15.18 -11.32
C ASP A 106 16.58 -15.05 -10.55
N VAL A 107 15.62 -14.33 -11.12
CA VAL A 107 14.32 -14.18 -10.47
C VAL A 107 13.54 -15.48 -10.62
N SER A 108 13.33 -16.19 -9.51
CA SER A 108 12.54 -17.42 -9.44
C SER A 108 11.04 -17.11 -9.35
N PHE A 109 10.70 -16.15 -8.48
CA PHE A 109 9.32 -15.69 -8.28
C PHE A 109 9.26 -14.18 -8.07
N VAL A 110 8.08 -13.63 -8.30
CA VAL A 110 7.71 -12.29 -7.85
C VAL A 110 6.56 -12.44 -6.87
N VAL A 111 6.73 -11.88 -5.68
CA VAL A 111 5.65 -11.72 -4.71
C VAL A 111 5.14 -10.30 -4.82
N SER A 112 3.89 -10.12 -5.17
CA SER A 112 3.25 -8.80 -5.16
C SER A 112 2.21 -8.73 -4.05
N TYR A 113 2.15 -7.57 -3.39
CA TYR A 113 1.17 -7.32 -2.34
C TYR A 113 0.67 -5.88 -2.39
N SER A 114 -0.58 -5.70 -1.98
CA SER A 114 -1.17 -4.38 -1.82
C SER A 114 -1.96 -4.32 -0.51
N VAL A 115 -1.86 -3.19 0.17
CA VAL A 115 -2.68 -2.90 1.35
C VAL A 115 -4.05 -2.42 0.87
N ASP A 116 -5.13 -2.98 1.42
CA ASP A 116 -6.47 -2.48 1.15
C ASP A 116 -6.65 -1.09 1.80
N MET A 117 -6.53 -0.06 0.99
CA MET A 117 -6.70 1.33 1.44
C MET A 117 -8.08 1.60 2.05
N ARG A 118 -9.10 0.77 1.76
CA ARG A 118 -10.43 0.91 2.35
C ARG A 118 -10.43 0.52 3.82
N TYR A 119 -9.67 -0.51 4.18
CA TYR A 119 -9.50 -0.90 5.59
C TYR A 119 -8.75 0.17 6.37
N SER A 120 -7.64 0.66 5.82
CA SER A 120 -6.86 1.75 6.42
C SER A 120 -7.69 3.03 6.59
N ARG A 121 -8.52 3.37 5.58
CA ARG A 121 -9.42 4.52 5.65
C ARG A 121 -10.52 4.36 6.71
N ARG A 122 -11.15 3.18 6.79
CA ARG A 122 -12.15 2.89 7.85
C ARG A 122 -11.53 2.99 9.24
N LEU A 123 -10.37 2.40 9.44
CA LEU A 123 -9.65 2.47 10.71
C LEU A 123 -9.32 3.93 11.08
N HIS A 124 -8.92 4.73 10.11
CA HIS A 124 -8.67 6.15 10.30
C HIS A 124 -9.94 6.93 10.64
N GLU A 125 -11.06 6.66 9.96
CA GLU A 125 -12.36 7.27 10.25
C GLU A 125 -12.89 6.86 11.64
N GLU A 126 -12.72 5.61 12.05
CA GLU A 126 -13.06 5.15 13.40
C GLU A 126 -12.17 5.80 14.46
N TYR A 127 -10.87 5.87 14.21
CA TYR A 127 -9.94 6.58 15.09
C TYR A 127 -10.30 8.06 15.25
N GLN A 128 -10.69 8.74 14.18
CA GLN A 128 -11.17 10.13 14.20
C GLN A 128 -12.45 10.27 15.04
N LYS A 129 -13.39 9.33 14.92
CA LYS A 129 -14.61 9.32 15.74
C LYS A 129 -14.31 9.14 17.21
N ILE A 130 -13.43 8.18 17.56
CA ILE A 130 -13.02 7.92 18.94
C ILE A 130 -12.25 9.13 19.50
N SER A 131 -11.34 9.70 18.74
CA SER A 131 -10.57 10.88 19.13
C SER A 131 -11.46 12.11 19.38
N ALA A 132 -12.51 12.29 18.58
CA ALA A 132 -13.51 13.35 18.77
C ALA A 132 -14.33 13.14 20.05
N LEU A 133 -14.59 11.89 20.46
CA LEU A 133 -15.32 11.57 21.69
C LEU A 133 -14.45 11.77 22.94
N VAL A 134 -13.15 11.50 22.83
CA VAL A 134 -12.20 11.62 23.97
C VAL A 134 -11.70 13.05 24.15
N SER A 135 -11.74 13.88 23.11
CA SER A 135 -11.31 15.29 23.15
C SER A 135 -12.31 16.19 22.40
N PRO A 136 -13.45 16.51 22.99
CA PRO A 136 -14.52 17.28 22.32
C PRO A 136 -14.12 18.72 21.90
N ASN A 137 -12.97 19.21 22.33
CA ASN A 137 -12.46 20.56 22.04
C ASN A 137 -11.17 20.57 21.19
N ALA A 138 -10.80 19.46 20.53
CA ALA A 138 -9.72 19.51 19.55
C ALA A 138 -10.22 20.16 18.26
N PRO A 139 -9.57 21.24 17.76
CA PRO A 139 -9.98 21.84 16.50
C PRO A 139 -9.88 20.81 15.38
N GLN A 140 -11.01 20.58 14.71
CA GLN A 140 -11.08 19.72 13.51
C GLN A 140 -10.35 20.44 12.38
N THR A 141 -9.07 20.11 12.17
CA THR A 141 -8.38 20.52 10.97
C THR A 141 -8.77 19.56 9.85
N SER A 142 -9.48 20.08 8.86
CA SER A 142 -9.88 19.39 7.62
C SER A 142 -8.65 18.99 6.82
N GLY A 143 -8.04 17.84 7.14
CA GLY A 143 -6.84 17.39 6.43
C GLY A 143 -5.94 16.48 7.22
N GLY A 144 -6.50 15.51 7.92
CA GLY A 144 -6.00 14.16 8.24
C GLY A 144 -4.54 13.88 8.63
N LEU A 145 -3.74 14.85 9.04
CA LEU A 145 -2.38 14.59 9.53
C LEU A 145 -2.29 14.85 11.04
N PRO A 146 -1.79 13.89 11.85
CA PRO A 146 -1.56 14.11 13.27
C PRO A 146 -0.37 15.05 13.45
N PHE A 147 -0.65 16.34 13.64
CA PHE A 147 0.39 17.32 13.93
C PHE A 147 0.93 17.12 15.36
N SER A 148 2.25 17.01 15.51
CA SER A 148 2.93 17.15 16.80
C SER A 148 2.68 18.54 17.38
N GLY A 149 2.95 18.74 18.68
CA GLY A 149 2.70 20.03 19.35
C GLY A 149 3.27 21.25 18.61
N THR A 150 4.46 21.13 18.03
CA THR A 150 5.13 22.18 17.23
C THR A 150 4.38 22.48 15.92
N MET A 151 3.89 21.46 15.23
CA MET A 151 3.14 21.63 14.00
C MET A 151 1.74 22.24 14.22
N ARG A 152 1.14 22.06 15.38
CA ARG A 152 -0.12 22.76 15.75
C ARG A 152 0.09 24.25 15.89
N ALA A 153 1.20 24.68 16.47
CA ALA A 153 1.54 26.12 16.56
C ALA A 153 1.74 26.74 15.17
N ILE A 154 2.37 26.00 14.25
CA ILE A 154 2.56 26.42 12.86
C ILE A 154 1.20 26.52 12.15
N ALA A 155 0.33 25.52 12.26
CA ALA A 155 -1.01 25.53 11.67
C ALA A 155 -1.84 26.72 12.16
N ALA A 156 -1.87 26.99 13.46
CA ALA A 156 -2.55 28.17 14.03
C ALA A 156 -2.01 29.50 13.52
N THR A 157 -0.71 29.57 13.21
CA THR A 157 -0.10 30.76 12.61
C THR A 157 -0.53 30.92 11.16
N ILE A 158 -0.58 29.80 10.39
CA ILE A 158 -1.01 29.80 8.99
C ILE A 158 -2.47 30.25 8.88
N GLU A 159 -3.37 29.76 9.74
CA GLU A 159 -4.78 30.18 9.76
C GLU A 159 -4.94 31.71 9.97
N LYS A 160 -4.07 32.33 10.73
CA LYS A 160 -4.05 33.77 10.91
C LYS A 160 -3.51 34.49 9.68
N LEU A 161 -2.46 33.95 9.05
CA LEU A 161 -1.82 34.52 7.87
C LEU A 161 -2.71 34.39 6.62
N ALA A 162 -3.49 33.31 6.50
CA ALA A 162 -4.43 33.10 5.39
C ALA A 162 -5.53 34.19 5.29
N LYS A 163 -5.74 34.95 6.35
CA LYS A 163 -6.73 36.04 6.40
C LYS A 163 -6.18 37.39 5.94
N VAL A 164 -4.89 37.48 5.68
CA VAL A 164 -4.20 38.71 5.28
C VAL A 164 -3.48 38.50 3.94
N ASN A 165 -3.49 39.52 3.10
CA ASN A 165 -2.80 39.47 1.81
C ASN A 165 -1.31 39.77 1.99
N THR A 166 -0.52 38.78 2.36
CA THR A 166 0.92 38.92 2.59
C THR A 166 1.71 37.75 2.00
N THR A 167 2.95 37.96 1.63
CA THR A 167 3.85 36.90 1.16
C THR A 167 4.46 36.21 2.35
N VAL A 168 4.41 34.88 2.38
CA VAL A 168 4.97 34.03 3.43
C VAL A 168 6.10 33.19 2.87
N LEU A 169 7.27 33.26 3.52
CA LEU A 169 8.41 32.40 3.21
C LEU A 169 8.50 31.25 4.20
N ILE A 170 8.46 30.02 3.68
CA ILE A 170 8.59 28.79 4.48
C ILE A 170 9.99 28.24 4.30
N THR A 171 10.79 28.23 5.37
CA THR A 171 12.17 27.72 5.37
C THR A 171 12.30 26.48 6.24
N GLY A 172 13.30 25.65 5.96
CA GLY A 172 13.62 24.43 6.72
C GLY A 172 14.39 23.42 5.87
N GLU A 173 14.91 22.38 6.51
CA GLU A 173 15.66 21.30 5.86
C GLU A 173 14.83 20.53 4.82
N SER A 174 15.51 19.81 3.89
CA SER A 174 14.82 18.97 2.91
C SER A 174 14.05 17.85 3.62
N GLY A 175 12.81 17.57 3.18
CA GLY A 175 12.00 16.47 3.75
C GLY A 175 11.15 16.83 4.98
N VAL A 176 11.30 18.00 5.60
CA VAL A 176 10.56 18.38 6.84
C VAL A 176 9.08 18.75 6.63
N GLY A 177 8.53 18.57 5.44
CA GLY A 177 7.11 18.79 5.18
C GLY A 177 6.71 20.20 4.77
N LYS A 178 7.62 21.05 4.27
CA LYS A 178 7.31 22.42 3.79
C LYS A 178 6.14 22.47 2.81
N ASN A 179 6.07 21.49 1.89
CA ASN A 179 4.98 21.42 0.91
C ASN A 179 3.60 21.08 1.54
N VAL A 180 3.60 20.42 2.68
CA VAL A 180 2.37 20.15 3.44
C VAL A 180 1.88 21.43 4.08
N VAL A 181 2.80 22.18 4.69
CA VAL A 181 2.53 23.48 5.31
C VAL A 181 2.03 24.51 4.30
N ALA A 182 2.59 24.53 3.08
CA ALA A 182 2.18 25.44 2.01
C ALA A 182 0.78 25.17 1.41
N ARG A 183 0.19 24.02 1.71
CA ARG A 183 -1.15 23.62 1.24
C ARG A 183 -2.25 23.74 2.30
N LEU A 184 -1.88 24.13 3.52
CA LEU A 184 -2.80 24.44 4.60
C LEU A 184 -3.37 25.84 4.43
#